data_965617bb3eb5a442057bffbc29e4a122
#
_entry.id   965617bb3eb5a442057bffbc29e4a122
#
_cell.length_a   1.000
_cell.length_b   1.000
_cell.length_c   1.000
_cell.angle_alpha   90.00
_cell.angle_beta   90.00
_cell.angle_gamma   90.00
#
_symmetry.space_group_name_H-M   'P 1'
#
loop_
_entity.id
_entity.type
_entity.pdbx_description
1 polymer ?
#
loop_
_entity_poly.entity_id
_entity_poly.type
_entity_poly.pdbx_seq_one_letter_code
_entity_poly.pdbx_strand_id
1 'polypeptide(L)'
;AIDPVTKKPEPLLTFKRGALVHFAVSQYEVHMTTRLEGKDTFFLPFNRGTSEGAAGNDVPEDINQYATDYLWNEVLLPDNLLNVLARFIHLQIEEKEDWEGRKYKKETLIFPRYHQWDVVNKLVTAARTEGPGHKYLIQHSAGSGKSNSIAWSAHQLSSIHTVEGNKLFDSVIVVTDRTV
;
A
#
# COMPACT_ATOMS: atom_id res chain seq x y z
N ALA A 1 -7.83 21.07 2.87
CA ALA A 1 -8.46 21.96 3.83
C ALA A 1 -7.75 23.32 3.84
N ILE A 2 -8.49 24.37 4.07
CA ILE A 2 -7.99 25.74 4.17
C ILE A 2 -8.28 26.21 5.60
N ASP A 3 -7.27 26.72 6.27
CA ASP A 3 -7.42 27.36 7.58
C ASP A 3 -8.42 28.53 7.45
N PRO A 4 -9.49 28.54 8.23
CA PRO A 4 -10.53 29.55 8.12
C PRO A 4 -10.06 30.96 8.50
N VAL A 5 -8.98 31.07 9.28
CA VAL A 5 -8.42 32.37 9.75
C VAL A 5 -7.38 32.89 8.77
N THR A 6 -6.36 32.06 8.47
CA THR A 6 -5.22 32.49 7.64
C THR A 6 -5.48 32.37 6.14
N LYS A 7 -6.57 31.67 5.73
CA LYS A 7 -6.93 31.35 4.33
C LYS A 7 -5.83 30.59 3.59
N LYS A 8 -4.89 29.99 4.30
CA LYS A 8 -3.81 29.16 3.74
C LYS A 8 -4.15 27.67 3.88
N PRO A 9 -3.57 26.81 3.03
CA PRO A 9 -3.69 25.36 3.21
C PRO A 9 -3.15 24.93 4.58
N GLU A 10 -3.89 24.06 5.27
CA GLU A 10 -3.44 23.45 6.52
C GLU A 10 -2.14 22.67 6.29
N PRO A 11 -1.05 22.99 7.00
CA PRO A 11 0.25 22.32 6.79
C PRO A 11 0.16 20.80 6.93
N LEU A 12 -0.61 20.32 7.92
CA LEU A 12 -0.81 18.89 8.17
C LEU A 12 -1.46 18.15 6.99
N LEU A 13 -2.28 18.83 6.21
CA LEU A 13 -3.02 18.27 5.07
C LEU A 13 -2.33 18.57 3.73
N THR A 14 -1.18 19.23 3.76
CA THR A 14 -0.45 19.59 2.54
C THR A 14 0.40 18.42 2.06
N PHE A 15 0.26 18.07 0.77
CA PHE A 15 1.05 17.03 0.13
C PHE A 15 2.56 17.24 0.32
N LYS A 16 3.29 16.20 0.70
CA LYS A 16 4.74 16.18 0.99
C LYS A 16 5.20 16.99 2.21
N ARG A 17 4.30 17.61 2.96
CA ARG A 17 4.64 18.40 4.16
C ARG A 17 3.90 17.98 5.42
N GLY A 18 2.78 17.29 5.26
CA GLY A 18 1.91 16.86 6.34
C GLY A 18 1.78 15.34 6.40
N ALA A 19 0.55 14.86 6.60
CA ALA A 19 0.24 13.45 6.66
C ALA A 19 0.59 12.74 5.35
N LEU A 20 1.16 11.54 5.46
CA LEU A 20 1.53 10.70 4.32
C LEU A 20 0.30 10.02 3.71
N VAL A 21 -0.71 9.75 4.54
CA VAL A 21 -1.95 9.09 4.14
C VAL A 21 -3.11 9.67 4.95
N HIS A 22 -4.27 9.71 4.33
CA HIS A 22 -5.54 10.09 4.94
C HIS A 22 -6.50 8.92 4.80
N PHE A 23 -7.12 8.51 5.90
CA PHE A 23 -8.13 7.46 5.91
C PHE A 23 -9.51 8.07 6.15
N ALA A 24 -10.47 7.66 5.34
CA ALA A 24 -11.90 7.84 5.59
C ALA A 24 -12.45 6.50 6.09
N VAL A 25 -12.92 6.47 7.33
CA VAL A 25 -13.30 5.25 8.03
C VAL A 25 -14.76 5.30 8.44
N SER A 26 -15.51 4.26 8.12
CA SER A 26 -16.83 3.98 8.64
C SER A 26 -16.81 2.72 9.51
N GLN A 27 -17.96 2.27 10.00
CA GLN A 27 -18.07 0.99 10.70
C GLN A 27 -17.77 -0.22 9.79
N TYR A 28 -17.93 -0.06 8.47
CA TYR A 28 -17.90 -1.16 7.51
C TYR A 28 -16.74 -1.07 6.52
N GLU A 29 -16.27 0.13 6.20
CA GLU A 29 -15.31 0.35 5.12
C GLU A 29 -14.22 1.34 5.49
N VAL A 30 -13.04 1.12 4.92
CA VAL A 30 -11.89 2.03 4.96
C VAL A 30 -11.52 2.42 3.54
N HIS A 31 -11.40 3.72 3.34
CA HIS A 31 -10.85 4.30 2.11
C HIS A 31 -9.63 5.15 2.44
N MET A 32 -8.68 5.24 1.52
CA MET A 32 -7.47 6.01 1.73
C MET A 32 -7.12 6.89 0.54
N THR A 33 -6.42 7.98 0.82
CA THR A 33 -5.74 8.79 -0.18
C THR A 33 -4.42 9.31 0.36
N THR A 34 -3.46 9.52 -0.52
CA THR A 34 -2.18 10.17 -0.18
C THR A 34 -2.15 11.64 -0.55
N ARG A 35 -3.24 12.15 -1.16
CA ARG A 35 -3.32 13.54 -1.59
C ARG A 35 -4.75 14.06 -1.53
N LEU A 36 -4.95 15.17 -0.84
CA LEU A 36 -6.23 15.85 -0.77
C LEU A 36 -6.30 16.94 -1.84
N GLU A 37 -7.32 16.90 -2.69
CA GLU A 37 -7.57 17.83 -3.79
C GLU A 37 -8.99 18.45 -3.70
N GLY A 38 -9.46 18.67 -2.48
CA GLY A 38 -10.81 19.17 -2.22
C GLY A 38 -11.89 18.21 -2.74
N LYS A 39 -12.81 18.71 -3.55
CA LYS A 39 -13.90 17.91 -4.15
C LYS A 39 -13.40 16.87 -5.15
N ASP A 40 -12.21 17.05 -5.71
CA ASP A 40 -11.62 16.16 -6.69
C ASP A 40 -10.73 15.09 -6.03
N THR A 41 -10.72 15.03 -4.69
CA THR A 41 -9.98 14.00 -3.95
C THR A 41 -10.50 12.61 -4.29
N PHE A 42 -9.60 11.75 -4.78
CA PHE A 42 -9.91 10.37 -5.08
C PHE A 42 -9.44 9.47 -3.94
N PHE A 43 -10.37 8.70 -3.38
CA PHE A 43 -10.10 7.72 -2.34
C PHE A 43 -10.08 6.31 -2.92
N LEU A 44 -9.05 5.56 -2.60
CA LEU A 44 -8.92 4.14 -2.94
C LEU A 44 -9.46 3.27 -1.79
N PRO A 45 -10.14 2.15 -2.08
CA PRO A 45 -10.54 1.22 -1.03
C PRO A 45 -9.30 0.62 -0.35
N PHE A 46 -9.37 0.55 0.98
CA PHE A 46 -8.35 -0.05 1.83
C PHE A 46 -8.93 -1.22 2.63
N ASN A 47 -9.97 -1.85 2.11
CA ASN A 47 -10.67 -2.95 2.76
C ASN A 47 -9.85 -4.24 2.75
N ARG A 48 -10.06 -5.05 3.79
CA ARG A 48 -9.39 -6.34 4.01
C ARG A 48 -9.85 -7.40 3.02
N GLY A 49 -11.07 -7.30 2.54
CA GLY A 49 -11.80 -8.33 1.81
C GLY A 49 -12.67 -9.16 2.75
N THR A 50 -13.60 -9.91 2.19
CA THR A 50 -14.42 -10.85 2.93
C THR A 50 -13.81 -12.26 2.93
N SER A 51 -14.23 -13.09 3.87
CA SER A 51 -13.85 -14.52 3.94
C SER A 51 -14.24 -15.30 2.68
N GLU A 52 -15.25 -14.83 1.95
CA GLU A 52 -15.69 -15.39 0.67
C GLU A 52 -14.91 -14.85 -0.53
N GLY A 53 -13.95 -13.96 -0.31
CA GLY A 53 -13.12 -13.35 -1.36
C GLY A 53 -13.78 -12.17 -2.09
N ALA A 54 -14.86 -11.61 -1.56
CA ALA A 54 -15.49 -10.42 -2.09
C ALA A 54 -14.79 -9.13 -1.61
N ALA A 55 -15.14 -8.01 -2.26
CA ALA A 55 -14.70 -6.69 -1.82
C ALA A 55 -15.42 -6.28 -0.52
N GLY A 56 -14.83 -5.35 0.24
CA GLY A 56 -15.36 -4.89 1.51
C GLY A 56 -14.69 -5.54 2.70
N ASN A 57 -15.41 -5.68 3.79
CA ASN A 57 -14.96 -6.36 5.02
C ASN A 57 -16.10 -7.21 5.56
N ASP A 58 -15.78 -8.35 6.19
CA ASP A 58 -16.76 -9.13 6.93
C ASP A 58 -17.32 -8.32 8.09
N VAL A 59 -18.62 -8.43 8.32
CA VAL A 59 -19.27 -7.81 9.49
C VAL A 59 -19.05 -8.73 10.69
N PRO A 60 -18.45 -8.23 11.79
CA PRO A 60 -18.26 -9.03 13.00
C PRO A 60 -19.58 -9.50 13.59
N GLU A 61 -19.58 -10.69 14.19
CA GLU A 61 -20.73 -11.21 14.95
C GLU A 61 -20.94 -10.43 16.25
N ASP A 62 -19.85 -9.97 16.88
CA ASP A 62 -19.90 -9.15 18.09
C ASP A 62 -20.26 -7.70 17.71
N ILE A 63 -21.38 -7.22 18.22
CA ILE A 63 -21.88 -5.84 18.01
C ILE A 63 -20.90 -4.75 18.54
N ASN A 64 -19.99 -5.11 19.42
CA ASN A 64 -18.97 -4.19 19.98
C ASN A 64 -17.72 -4.09 19.09
N GLN A 65 -17.63 -4.86 18.03
CA GLN A 65 -16.52 -4.84 17.07
C GLN A 65 -16.91 -4.12 15.79
N TYR A 66 -15.92 -3.53 15.14
CA TYR A 66 -16.11 -2.88 13.84
C TYR A 66 -15.46 -3.73 12.74
N ALA A 67 -16.09 -3.81 11.58
CA ALA A 67 -15.53 -4.46 10.40
C ALA A 67 -14.19 -3.83 9.96
N THR A 68 -13.89 -2.65 10.48
CA THR A 68 -12.72 -1.82 10.15
C THR A 68 -11.67 -1.78 11.27
N ASP A 69 -11.81 -2.55 12.33
CA ASP A 69 -10.93 -2.51 13.50
C ASP A 69 -9.50 -2.98 13.20
N TYR A 70 -9.30 -3.80 12.15
CA TYR A 70 -7.97 -4.18 11.66
C TYR A 70 -7.08 -2.96 11.35
N LEU A 71 -7.67 -1.80 11.04
CA LEU A 71 -6.88 -0.61 10.77
C LEU A 71 -6.01 -0.22 11.97
N TRP A 72 -6.58 -0.21 13.18
CA TRP A 72 -5.84 0.14 14.41
C TRP A 72 -5.32 -1.07 15.17
N ASN A 73 -5.99 -2.22 15.07
CA ASN A 73 -5.56 -3.44 15.76
C ASN A 73 -4.48 -4.22 15.01
N GLU A 74 -4.22 -3.89 13.73
CA GLU A 74 -3.24 -4.57 12.88
C GLU A 74 -2.35 -3.56 12.14
N VAL A 75 -2.91 -2.81 11.19
CA VAL A 75 -2.13 -2.00 10.24
C VAL A 75 -1.35 -0.88 10.93
N LEU A 76 -1.99 -0.18 11.86
CA LEU A 76 -1.40 0.97 12.58
C LEU A 76 -0.68 0.58 13.87
N LEU A 77 -0.51 -0.71 14.16
CA LEU A 77 0.41 -1.13 15.21
C LEU A 77 1.82 -0.61 14.93
N PRO A 78 2.60 -0.21 15.93
CA PRO A 78 3.91 0.44 15.75
C PRO A 78 4.84 -0.30 14.78
N ASP A 79 5.00 -1.61 14.93
CA ASP A 79 5.91 -2.40 14.09
C ASP A 79 5.40 -2.50 12.64
N ASN A 80 4.10 -2.66 12.44
CA ASN A 80 3.50 -2.72 11.12
C ASN A 80 3.52 -1.35 10.42
N LEU A 81 3.25 -0.29 11.16
CA LEU A 81 3.38 1.07 10.65
C LEU A 81 4.82 1.39 10.24
N LEU A 82 5.80 1.04 11.07
CA LEU A 82 7.21 1.20 10.74
C LEU A 82 7.61 0.36 9.52
N ASN A 83 7.07 -0.85 9.39
CA ASN A 83 7.26 -1.68 8.21
C ASN A 83 6.72 -1.00 6.95
N VAL A 84 5.50 -0.44 7.01
CA VAL A 84 4.91 0.31 5.88
C VAL A 84 5.78 1.52 5.52
N LEU A 85 6.20 2.31 6.51
CA LEU A 85 7.03 3.50 6.29
C LEU A 85 8.39 3.17 5.68
N ALA A 86 9.03 2.10 6.14
CA ALA A 86 10.38 1.73 5.73
C ALA A 86 10.43 0.98 4.40
N ARG A 87 9.39 0.23 4.03
CA ARG A 87 9.47 -0.79 2.97
C ARG A 87 8.46 -0.63 1.84
N PHE A 88 7.42 0.18 2.02
CA PHE A 88 6.33 0.29 1.04
C PHE A 88 6.15 1.70 0.49
N ILE A 89 6.25 2.72 1.34
CA ILE A 89 6.02 4.10 0.90
C ILE A 89 7.15 4.55 -0.01
N HIS A 90 6.78 5.10 -1.17
CA HIS A 90 7.74 5.76 -2.05
C HIS A 90 7.06 6.86 -2.87
N LEU A 91 7.86 7.82 -3.32
CA LEU A 91 7.42 8.88 -4.22
C LEU A 91 7.69 8.44 -5.67
N GLN A 92 6.63 8.18 -6.41
CA GLN A 92 6.71 7.90 -7.84
C GLN A 92 6.69 9.22 -8.62
N ILE A 93 7.63 9.38 -9.53
CA ILE A 93 7.72 10.55 -10.42
C ILE A 93 7.61 10.07 -11.85
N GLU A 94 6.57 10.50 -12.55
CA GLU A 94 6.33 10.18 -13.95
C GLU A 94 6.46 11.45 -14.79
N GLU A 95 7.17 11.37 -15.91
CA GLU A 95 7.12 12.42 -16.93
C GLU A 95 5.88 12.22 -17.78
N LYS A 96 5.05 13.24 -17.86
CA LYS A 96 3.82 13.27 -18.67
C LYS A 96 3.88 14.44 -19.64
N GLU A 97 3.12 14.33 -20.69
CA GLU A 97 2.94 15.36 -21.71
C GLU A 97 1.48 15.78 -21.72
N ASP A 98 1.22 17.08 -21.73
CA ASP A 98 -0.12 17.61 -21.86
C ASP A 98 -0.54 17.63 -23.35
N TRP A 99 -1.79 18.02 -23.61
CA TRP A 99 -2.37 18.09 -24.96
C TRP A 99 -1.68 19.13 -25.87
N GLU A 100 -0.88 20.06 -25.32
CA GLU A 100 -0.07 21.03 -26.06
C GLU A 100 1.38 20.55 -26.27
N GLY A 101 1.73 19.33 -25.86
CA GLY A 101 3.07 18.77 -25.98
C GLY A 101 4.05 19.24 -24.89
N ARG A 102 3.57 19.90 -23.83
CA ARG A 102 4.43 20.37 -22.74
C ARG A 102 4.66 19.26 -21.73
N LYS A 103 5.91 18.95 -21.45
CA LYS A 103 6.32 17.93 -20.48
C LYS A 103 6.18 18.48 -19.06
N TYR A 104 5.57 17.69 -18.19
CA TYR A 104 5.48 17.97 -16.76
C TYR A 104 5.74 16.72 -15.93
N LYS A 105 6.20 16.90 -14.70
CA LYS A 105 6.40 15.81 -13.75
C LYS A 105 5.16 15.64 -12.89
N LYS A 106 4.55 14.45 -12.96
CA LYS A 106 3.50 14.05 -12.05
C LYS A 106 4.12 13.28 -10.88
N GLU A 107 3.93 13.80 -9.68
CA GLU A 107 4.38 13.15 -8.45
C GLU A 107 3.20 12.49 -7.74
N THR A 108 3.37 11.22 -7.37
CA THR A 108 2.37 10.44 -6.65
C THR A 108 3.06 9.73 -5.49
N LEU A 109 2.61 9.99 -4.26
CA LEU A 109 3.04 9.22 -3.11
C LEU A 109 2.29 7.90 -3.11
N ILE A 110 3.01 6.80 -3.25
CA ILE A 110 2.45 5.46 -3.24
C ILE A 110 2.43 4.95 -1.80
N PHE A 111 1.23 4.59 -1.35
CA PHE A 111 0.96 3.89 -0.10
C PHE A 111 0.32 2.55 -0.46
N PRO A 112 0.69 1.41 0.14
CA PRO A 112 0.13 0.13 -0.23
C PRO A 112 -1.35 0.06 0.14
N ARG A 113 -2.18 -0.58 -0.69
CA ARG A 113 -3.51 -1.00 -0.27
C ARG A 113 -3.41 -2.21 0.65
N TYR A 114 -4.44 -2.49 1.45
CA TYR A 114 -4.41 -3.59 2.42
C TYR A 114 -3.95 -4.92 1.80
N HIS A 115 -4.60 -5.36 0.72
CA HIS A 115 -4.26 -6.63 0.07
C HIS A 115 -2.83 -6.68 -0.50
N GLN A 116 -2.24 -5.53 -0.87
CA GLN A 116 -0.87 -5.47 -1.34
C GLN A 116 0.12 -5.61 -0.18
N TRP A 117 -0.14 -4.90 0.92
CA TRP A 117 0.64 -4.99 2.15
C TRP A 117 0.59 -6.40 2.75
N ASP A 118 -0.61 -6.97 2.85
CA ASP A 118 -0.85 -8.31 3.40
C ASP A 118 -0.11 -9.39 2.60
N VAL A 119 -0.28 -9.41 1.27
CA VAL A 119 0.34 -10.44 0.44
C VAL A 119 1.86 -10.37 0.41
N VAL A 120 2.44 -9.16 0.38
CA VAL A 120 3.90 -9.01 0.41
C VAL A 120 4.47 -9.48 1.74
N ASN A 121 3.84 -9.12 2.86
CA ASN A 121 4.27 -9.57 4.18
C ASN A 121 4.16 -11.09 4.34
N LYS A 122 3.06 -11.69 3.87
CA LYS A 122 2.87 -13.16 3.88
C LYS A 122 3.94 -13.85 3.05
N LEU A 123 4.21 -13.36 1.84
CA LEU A 123 5.23 -13.93 0.96
C LEU A 123 6.63 -13.82 1.57
N VAL A 124 6.99 -12.65 2.11
CA VAL A 124 8.31 -12.43 2.74
C VAL A 124 8.47 -13.31 3.98
N THR A 125 7.42 -13.48 4.78
CA THR A 125 7.42 -14.33 5.96
C THR A 125 7.56 -15.81 5.57
N ALA A 126 6.78 -16.29 4.60
CA ALA A 126 6.88 -17.64 4.09
C ALA A 126 8.28 -17.94 3.51
N ALA A 127 8.79 -17.06 2.65
CA ALA A 127 10.12 -17.20 2.06
C ALA A 127 11.23 -17.24 3.11
N ARG A 128 11.11 -16.46 4.19
CA ARG A 128 12.08 -16.48 5.30
C ARG A 128 12.04 -17.77 6.10
N THR A 129 10.84 -18.33 6.31
CA THR A 129 10.64 -19.52 7.12
C THR A 129 10.95 -20.81 6.36
N GLU A 130 10.52 -20.87 5.09
CA GLU A 130 10.59 -22.08 4.27
C GLU A 130 11.88 -22.15 3.43
N GLY A 131 12.50 -20.98 3.17
CA GLY A 131 13.70 -20.89 2.32
C GLY A 131 13.40 -20.94 0.82
N PRO A 132 14.43 -21.09 -0.03
CA PRO A 132 14.27 -21.18 -1.48
C PRO A 132 13.66 -22.51 -1.94
N GLY A 133 13.05 -22.51 -3.14
CA GLY A 133 12.52 -23.74 -3.78
C GLY A 133 11.01 -23.91 -3.65
N HIS A 134 10.33 -23.12 -2.88
CA HIS A 134 8.87 -23.17 -2.72
C HIS A 134 8.15 -22.37 -3.80
N LYS A 135 6.89 -22.74 -4.07
CA LYS A 135 6.04 -22.10 -5.09
C LYS A 135 4.83 -21.47 -4.43
N TYR A 136 4.59 -20.20 -4.72
CA TYR A 136 3.45 -19.46 -4.20
C TYR A 136 2.60 -18.92 -5.36
N LEU A 137 1.29 -19.05 -5.25
CA LEU A 137 0.33 -18.47 -6.18
C LEU A 137 -0.35 -17.27 -5.50
N ILE A 138 -0.23 -16.09 -6.13
CA ILE A 138 -0.88 -14.87 -5.68
C ILE A 138 -1.90 -14.47 -6.75
N GLN A 139 -3.18 -14.49 -6.37
CA GLN A 139 -4.27 -14.13 -7.26
C GLN A 139 -4.91 -12.81 -6.83
N HIS A 140 -4.76 -11.80 -7.66
CA HIS A 140 -5.41 -10.50 -7.49
C HIS A 140 -6.18 -10.12 -8.74
N SER A 141 -7.28 -9.37 -8.58
CA SER A 141 -8.11 -8.87 -9.70
C SER A 141 -7.33 -7.94 -10.64
N ALA A 142 -7.85 -7.74 -11.84
CA ALA A 142 -7.31 -6.72 -12.74
C ALA A 142 -7.38 -5.32 -12.10
N GLY A 143 -6.37 -4.48 -12.33
CA GLY A 143 -6.32 -3.12 -11.76
C GLY A 143 -6.01 -3.05 -10.26
N SER A 144 -5.72 -4.17 -9.60
CA SER A 144 -5.39 -4.21 -8.16
C SER A 144 -4.01 -3.65 -7.81
N GLY A 145 -3.19 -3.26 -8.80
CA GLY A 145 -1.82 -2.78 -8.57
C GLY A 145 -0.80 -3.92 -8.35
N LYS A 146 -0.98 -5.05 -9.02
CA LYS A 146 -0.06 -6.22 -8.96
C LYS A 146 1.40 -5.85 -9.19
N SER A 147 1.69 -4.92 -10.10
CA SER A 147 3.06 -4.48 -10.39
C SER A 147 3.76 -3.92 -9.15
N ASN A 148 3.06 -3.15 -8.33
CA ASN A 148 3.61 -2.65 -7.07
C ASN A 148 3.89 -3.80 -6.08
N SER A 149 2.96 -4.77 -5.95
CA SER A 149 3.18 -5.95 -5.10
C SER A 149 4.39 -6.76 -5.56
N ILE A 150 4.59 -6.94 -6.86
CA ILE A 150 5.76 -7.61 -7.44
C ILE A 150 7.05 -6.83 -7.11
N ALA A 151 7.04 -5.51 -7.33
CA ALA A 151 8.21 -4.66 -7.05
C ALA A 151 8.59 -4.68 -5.56
N TRP A 152 7.62 -4.52 -4.66
CA TRP A 152 7.87 -4.60 -3.21
C TRP A 152 8.35 -5.99 -2.78
N SER A 153 7.77 -7.07 -3.34
CA SER A 153 8.22 -8.44 -3.07
C SER A 153 9.66 -8.64 -3.52
N ALA A 154 10.00 -8.26 -4.76
CA ALA A 154 11.35 -8.39 -5.29
C ALA A 154 12.38 -7.64 -4.44
N HIS A 155 12.07 -6.38 -4.08
CA HIS A 155 12.93 -5.55 -3.25
C HIS A 155 13.14 -6.15 -1.85
N GLN A 156 12.07 -6.63 -1.20
CA GLN A 156 12.15 -7.18 0.14
C GLN A 156 12.82 -8.56 0.16
N LEU A 157 12.53 -9.43 -0.82
CA LEU A 157 13.18 -10.75 -0.94
C LEU A 157 14.69 -10.61 -1.16
N SER A 158 15.14 -9.65 -1.97
CA SER A 158 16.57 -9.41 -2.22
C SER A 158 17.36 -8.98 -0.98
N SER A 159 16.68 -8.54 0.06
CA SER A 159 17.27 -8.06 1.33
C SER A 159 17.11 -9.02 2.51
N ILE A 160 16.55 -10.21 2.29
CA ILE A 160 16.41 -11.20 3.37
C ILE A 160 17.78 -11.86 3.66
N HIS A 161 18.11 -11.92 4.93
CA HIS A 161 19.30 -12.62 5.43
C HIS A 161 18.90 -13.70 6.41
N THR A 162 19.71 -14.76 6.46
CA THR A 162 19.63 -15.82 7.48
C THR A 162 20.07 -15.29 8.85
N VAL A 163 19.90 -16.08 9.89
CA VAL A 163 20.37 -15.75 11.26
C VAL A 163 21.88 -15.55 11.30
N GLU A 164 22.62 -16.26 10.44
CA GLU A 164 24.08 -16.17 10.32
C GLU A 164 24.52 -14.95 9.48
N GLY A 165 23.58 -14.14 8.99
CA GLY A 165 23.89 -12.94 8.20
C GLY A 165 24.11 -13.17 6.71
N ASN A 166 23.96 -14.40 6.20
CA ASN A 166 24.05 -14.69 4.78
C ASN A 166 22.77 -14.29 4.04
N LYS A 167 22.89 -13.86 2.79
CA LYS A 167 21.71 -13.64 1.95
C LYS A 167 20.94 -14.94 1.75
N LEU A 168 19.62 -14.87 1.88
CA LEU A 168 18.73 -16.02 1.62
C LEU A 168 18.58 -16.28 0.11
N PHE A 169 18.57 -15.21 -0.70
CA PHE A 169 18.50 -15.25 -2.15
C PHE A 169 19.65 -14.44 -2.77
N ASP A 170 20.42 -15.03 -3.66
CA ASP A 170 21.53 -14.35 -4.35
C ASP A 170 20.99 -13.39 -5.42
N SER A 171 19.87 -13.75 -6.06
CA SER A 171 19.22 -12.96 -7.10
C SER A 171 17.70 -13.12 -7.07
N VAL A 172 17.00 -12.08 -7.52
CA VAL A 172 15.55 -12.09 -7.73
C VAL A 172 15.30 -11.73 -9.19
N ILE A 173 14.59 -12.62 -9.91
CA ILE A 173 14.28 -12.43 -11.33
C ILE A 173 12.79 -12.21 -11.46
N VAL A 174 12.39 -11.09 -12.07
CA VAL A 174 11.00 -10.78 -12.41
C VAL A 174 10.79 -11.04 -13.90
N VAL A 175 9.86 -11.92 -14.22
CA VAL A 175 9.48 -12.24 -15.60
C VAL A 175 8.09 -11.67 -15.88
N THR A 176 7.96 -10.86 -16.93
CA THR A 176 6.70 -10.29 -17.39
C THR A 176 6.47 -10.68 -18.86
N ASP A 177 5.23 -10.88 -19.25
CA ASP A 177 4.83 -11.21 -20.61
C ASP A 177 4.48 -9.99 -21.48
N ARG A 178 4.52 -8.80 -20.87
CA ARG A 178 4.19 -7.55 -21.56
C ARG A 178 5.45 -6.73 -21.81
N THR A 179 5.60 -6.27 -23.04
CA THR A 179 6.50 -5.16 -23.36
C THR A 179 5.92 -3.87 -22.78
N VAL A 180 6.70 -3.18 -21.99
CA VAL A 180 6.35 -1.85 -21.45
C VAL A 180 6.64 -0.77 -22.48
#